data_4d1f827274b0c825a1bb4e626d95551b
#
_entry.id   4d1f827274b0c825a1bb4e626d95551b
#
_cell.length_a   1.000
_cell.length_b   1.000
_cell.length_c   1.000
_cell.angle_alpha   90.00
_cell.angle_beta   90.00
_cell.angle_gamma   90.00
#
_symmetry.space_group_name_H-M   'P 1'
#
loop_
_entity.id
_entity.type
_entity.pdbx_description
1 polymer ?
#
loop_
_entity_poly.entity_id
_entity_poly.type
_entity_poly.pdbx_seq_one_letter_code
_entity_poly.pdbx_strand_id
1 'polypeptide(L)'
;KDSDGLWRGEALHIQSFMDHVQDYVCMNGNSLRGFLRYWEEENPSISSPSSGESVRVMTIHKSKGLDFPYVIIPFAESISLYKAGSLWCVPQLEGTQLQGIADGVYDVVLSKASEDTLFAEDYRKENFLQLVDNINTIYVAMTRAALGMHIIAKTPSAKLLKALDAGDISQFADVSQILYWFASASCGGDILGNEELLPPFSVTVTLTEDGAER
;
A
#
# COMPACT_ATOMS: atom_id res chain seq x y z
N LYS A 1 -19.74 25.06 28.82
CA LYS A 1 -19.77 23.77 28.11
C LYS A 1 -20.93 23.84 27.17
N ASP A 2 -20.65 24.17 25.92
CA ASP A 2 -21.66 24.43 24.92
C ASP A 2 -22.27 23.13 24.46
N SER A 3 -23.48 22.84 24.90
CA SER A 3 -24.31 21.75 24.40
C SER A 3 -24.55 21.84 22.86
N ASP A 4 -24.42 23.02 22.30
CA ASP A 4 -24.60 23.30 20.87
C ASP A 4 -23.43 22.76 19.99
N GLY A 5 -22.23 22.61 20.53
CA GLY A 5 -21.08 22.10 19.79
C GLY A 5 -21.14 20.61 19.48
N LEU A 6 -21.70 19.81 20.40
CA LEU A 6 -21.87 18.36 20.23
C LEU A 6 -22.83 18.03 19.09
N TRP A 7 -23.95 18.72 19.03
CA TRP A 7 -24.98 18.48 18.01
C TRP A 7 -24.58 18.89 16.60
N ARG A 8 -23.70 19.90 16.45
CA ARG A 8 -23.23 20.32 15.13
C ARG A 8 -22.33 19.29 14.47
N GLY A 9 -21.48 18.61 15.24
CA GLY A 9 -20.63 17.53 14.71
C GLY A 9 -21.43 16.28 14.32
N GLU A 10 -22.54 16.01 14.99
CA GLU A 10 -23.37 14.83 14.77
C GLU A 10 -24.50 15.04 13.77
N ALA A 11 -24.86 16.28 13.46
CA ALA A 11 -25.97 16.60 12.57
C ALA A 11 -25.87 15.91 11.20
N LEU A 12 -24.66 15.84 10.64
CA LEU A 12 -24.41 15.17 9.36
C LEU A 12 -24.60 13.64 9.46
N HIS A 13 -24.21 13.04 10.58
CA HIS A 13 -24.41 11.62 10.81
C HIS A 13 -25.90 11.27 10.92
N ILE A 14 -26.66 12.12 11.64
CA ILE A 14 -28.11 11.96 11.78
C ILE A 14 -28.80 12.16 10.44
N GLN A 15 -28.41 13.19 9.68
CA GLN A 15 -28.97 13.46 8.36
C GLN A 15 -28.72 12.28 7.40
N SER A 16 -27.48 11.80 7.31
CA SER A 16 -27.15 10.67 6.47
C SER A 16 -27.85 9.38 6.88
N PHE A 17 -28.03 9.16 8.20
CA PHE A 17 -28.83 8.05 8.68
C PHE A 17 -30.29 8.16 8.20
N MET A 18 -30.88 9.35 8.30
CA MET A 18 -32.25 9.60 7.84
C MET A 18 -32.39 9.41 6.33
N ASP A 19 -31.38 9.80 5.55
CA ASP A 19 -31.34 9.60 4.09
C ASP A 19 -31.35 8.10 3.78
N HIS A 20 -30.54 7.28 4.45
CA HIS A 20 -30.54 5.81 4.31
C HIS A 20 -31.88 5.18 4.71
N VAL A 21 -32.51 5.67 5.78
CA VAL A 21 -33.85 5.19 6.18
C VAL A 21 -34.86 5.51 5.09
N GLN A 22 -34.83 6.72 4.55
CA GLN A 22 -35.74 7.15 3.49
C GLN A 22 -35.56 6.34 2.21
N ASP A 23 -34.32 6.15 1.77
CA ASP A 23 -33.98 5.35 0.58
C ASP A 23 -34.46 3.90 0.74
N TYR A 24 -34.21 3.30 1.91
CA TYR A 24 -34.68 1.94 2.19
C TYR A 24 -36.20 1.85 2.14
N VAL A 25 -36.90 2.76 2.78
CA VAL A 25 -38.37 2.78 2.81
C VAL A 25 -38.96 2.95 1.41
N CYS A 26 -38.36 3.81 0.58
CA CYS A 26 -38.80 4.02 -0.80
C CYS A 26 -38.64 2.77 -1.66
N MET A 27 -37.58 1.98 -1.47
CA MET A 27 -37.26 0.82 -2.31
C MET A 27 -37.86 -0.48 -1.78
N ASN A 28 -37.92 -0.66 -0.46
CA ASN A 28 -38.21 -1.95 0.18
C ASN A 28 -39.44 -1.93 1.11
N GLY A 29 -40.07 -0.76 1.31
CA GLY A 29 -41.20 -0.58 2.23
C GLY A 29 -40.77 -0.46 3.71
N ASN A 30 -41.75 -0.37 4.61
CA ASN A 30 -41.54 0.05 6.02
C ASN A 30 -41.24 -1.10 6.98
N SER A 31 -40.46 -2.08 6.62
CA SER A 31 -40.08 -3.18 7.51
C SER A 31 -38.88 -2.82 8.38
N LEU A 32 -39.05 -2.57 9.66
CA LEU A 32 -37.96 -2.32 10.59
C LEU A 32 -36.92 -3.46 10.61
N ARG A 33 -37.40 -4.73 10.64
CA ARG A 33 -36.50 -5.88 10.61
C ARG A 33 -35.70 -5.97 9.29
N GLY A 34 -36.35 -5.61 8.18
CA GLY A 34 -35.70 -5.54 6.89
C GLY A 34 -34.64 -4.43 6.84
N PHE A 35 -34.93 -3.25 7.40
CA PHE A 35 -34.00 -2.16 7.51
C PHE A 35 -32.75 -2.52 8.35
N LEU A 36 -32.95 -3.19 9.50
CA LEU A 36 -31.81 -3.62 10.33
C LEU A 36 -30.89 -4.60 9.58
N ARG A 37 -31.45 -5.55 8.83
CA ARG A 37 -30.67 -6.46 8.00
C ARG A 37 -29.91 -5.70 6.91
N TYR A 38 -30.57 -4.81 6.18
CA TYR A 38 -29.97 -3.95 5.18
C TYR A 38 -28.81 -3.14 5.78
N TRP A 39 -29.00 -2.56 6.97
CA TRP A 39 -27.98 -1.78 7.66
C TRP A 39 -26.73 -2.61 8.03
N GLU A 40 -26.92 -3.86 8.47
CA GLU A 40 -25.84 -4.78 8.79
C GLU A 40 -25.10 -5.26 7.54
N GLU A 41 -25.79 -5.51 6.44
CA GLU A 41 -25.22 -6.00 5.18
C GLU A 41 -24.47 -4.91 4.43
N GLU A 42 -25.05 -3.73 4.27
CA GLU A 42 -24.46 -2.61 3.53
C GLU A 42 -23.36 -1.88 4.33
N ASN A 43 -23.43 -1.93 5.67
CA ASN A 43 -22.51 -1.25 6.57
C ASN A 43 -22.19 0.18 6.11
N PRO A 44 -23.18 1.06 5.95
CA PRO A 44 -23.01 2.36 5.32
C PRO A 44 -22.04 3.23 6.09
N SER A 45 -21.15 3.90 5.37
CA SER A 45 -20.15 4.79 5.95
C SER A 45 -20.39 6.22 5.51
N ILE A 46 -20.22 7.15 6.42
CA ILE A 46 -20.35 8.58 6.16
C ILE A 46 -18.96 9.17 6.05
N SER A 47 -18.72 9.90 4.96
CA SER A 47 -17.50 10.69 4.84
C SER A 47 -17.56 11.86 5.82
N SER A 48 -16.64 11.91 6.77
CA SER A 48 -16.50 13.06 7.65
C SER A 48 -16.29 14.33 6.82
N PRO A 49 -17.01 15.44 7.11
CA PRO A 49 -16.75 16.70 6.45
C PRO A 49 -15.27 17.07 6.66
N SER A 50 -14.59 17.44 5.60
CA SER A 50 -13.21 17.89 5.66
C SER A 50 -13.16 19.24 6.40
N SER A 51 -13.13 19.22 7.73
CA SER A 51 -12.64 20.36 8.50
C SER A 51 -11.16 20.51 8.15
N GLY A 52 -10.68 21.72 7.89
CA GLY A 52 -9.29 21.96 7.48
C GLY A 52 -8.21 21.46 8.46
N GLU A 53 -8.60 20.89 9.59
CA GLU A 53 -7.76 20.34 10.68
C GLU A 53 -7.78 18.81 10.72
N SER A 54 -8.31 18.13 9.70
CA SER A 54 -8.41 16.65 9.71
C SER A 54 -7.26 15.99 8.97
N VAL A 55 -6.79 14.86 9.51
CA VAL A 55 -5.86 13.96 8.80
C VAL A 55 -6.66 13.13 7.80
N ARG A 56 -6.25 13.19 6.53
CA ARG A 56 -6.90 12.42 5.46
C ARG A 56 -6.17 11.11 5.22
N VAL A 57 -6.85 9.99 5.43
CA VAL A 57 -6.32 8.65 5.17
C VAL A 57 -6.86 8.14 3.83
N MET A 58 -5.96 7.72 2.94
CA MET A 58 -6.33 7.19 1.62
C MET A 58 -5.27 6.24 1.08
N THR A 59 -5.62 5.47 0.06
CA THR A 59 -4.64 4.64 -0.66
C THR A 59 -3.78 5.49 -1.59
N ILE A 60 -2.57 5.02 -1.90
CA ILE A 60 -1.66 5.69 -2.85
C ILE A 60 -2.34 5.90 -4.21
N HIS A 61 -3.11 4.91 -4.69
CA HIS A 61 -3.84 5.04 -5.95
C HIS A 61 -4.89 6.16 -5.94
N LYS A 62 -5.60 6.36 -4.81
CA LYS A 62 -6.57 7.45 -4.67
C LYS A 62 -5.90 8.82 -4.54
N SER A 63 -4.63 8.88 -4.18
CA SER A 63 -3.87 10.13 -4.10
C SER A 63 -3.32 10.62 -5.45
N LYS A 64 -3.44 9.81 -6.50
CA LYS A 64 -2.94 10.18 -7.84
C LYS A 64 -3.61 11.46 -8.34
N GLY A 65 -2.79 12.46 -8.71
CA GLY A 65 -3.27 13.77 -9.17
C GLY A 65 -3.63 14.75 -8.06
N LEU A 66 -3.46 14.38 -6.78
CA LEU A 66 -3.66 15.27 -5.64
C LEU A 66 -2.31 15.66 -5.05
N ASP A 67 -2.25 16.86 -4.45
CA ASP A 67 -1.08 17.34 -3.71
C ASP A 67 -1.48 17.64 -2.26
N PHE A 68 -0.56 17.38 -1.33
CA PHE A 68 -0.75 17.61 0.09
C PHE A 68 0.46 18.33 0.67
N PRO A 69 0.28 19.29 1.59
CA PRO A 69 1.39 19.94 2.26
C PRO A 69 2.34 18.93 2.93
N TYR A 70 1.79 18.01 3.66
CA TYR A 70 2.53 16.94 4.35
C TYR A 70 1.93 15.58 4.04
N VAL A 71 2.79 14.59 3.84
CA VAL A 71 2.40 13.20 3.60
C VAL A 71 3.10 12.31 4.63
N ILE A 72 2.34 11.41 5.23
CA ILE A 72 2.85 10.36 6.12
C ILE A 72 2.60 9.01 5.44
N ILE A 73 3.65 8.24 5.22
CA ILE A 73 3.57 6.87 4.69
C ILE A 73 3.90 5.92 5.85
N PRO A 74 2.89 5.41 6.56
CA PRO A 74 3.11 4.44 7.64
C PRO A 74 3.31 3.05 7.03
N PHE A 75 4.10 2.20 7.71
CA PHE A 75 4.26 0.79 7.37
C PHE A 75 4.76 0.54 5.94
N ALA A 76 5.83 1.23 5.53
CA ALA A 76 6.40 1.10 4.19
C ALA A 76 6.85 -0.35 3.87
N GLU A 77 7.14 -1.16 4.90
CA GLU A 77 7.41 -2.60 4.80
C GLU A 77 6.20 -3.43 4.33
N SER A 78 4.99 -2.89 4.43
CA SER A 78 3.79 -3.58 3.93
C SER A 78 3.67 -3.57 2.41
N ILE A 79 4.46 -2.73 1.73
CA ILE A 79 4.49 -2.64 0.27
C ILE A 79 5.54 -3.63 -0.26
N SER A 80 5.10 -4.87 -0.51
CA SER A 80 5.95 -5.92 -1.07
C SER A 80 6.31 -5.63 -2.52
N LEU A 81 7.56 -5.86 -2.90
CA LEU A 81 8.02 -5.71 -4.30
C LEU A 81 7.49 -6.83 -5.20
N TYR A 82 7.29 -7.99 -4.64
CA TYR A 82 6.83 -9.17 -5.35
C TYR A 82 5.66 -9.80 -4.62
N LYS A 83 4.60 -10.11 -5.35
CA LYS A 83 3.43 -10.79 -4.81
C LYS A 83 3.28 -12.13 -5.49
N ALA A 84 3.17 -13.19 -4.70
CA ALA A 84 2.79 -14.47 -5.24
C ALA A 84 1.37 -14.39 -5.81
N GLY A 85 1.18 -14.93 -7.00
CA GLY A 85 -0.11 -14.93 -7.68
C GLY A 85 -0.14 -16.01 -8.74
N SER A 86 -1.34 -16.35 -9.23
CA SER A 86 -1.49 -17.20 -10.40
C SER A 86 -1.57 -16.35 -11.67
N LEU A 87 -0.97 -16.88 -12.73
CA LEU A 87 -0.99 -16.28 -14.05
C LEU A 87 -1.30 -17.36 -15.09
N TRP A 88 -2.06 -17.00 -16.11
CA TRP A 88 -2.27 -17.85 -17.27
C TRP A 88 -1.03 -17.83 -18.16
N CYS A 89 -0.30 -18.96 -18.16
CA CYS A 89 0.99 -19.11 -18.82
C CYS A 89 0.93 -20.14 -19.93
N VAL A 90 1.75 -19.95 -20.96
CA VAL A 90 1.98 -20.93 -22.03
C VAL A 90 3.34 -21.57 -21.79
N PRO A 91 3.44 -22.89 -21.59
CA PRO A 91 4.71 -23.55 -21.31
C PRO A 91 5.66 -23.46 -22.51
N GLN A 92 6.94 -23.28 -22.24
CA GLN A 92 7.99 -23.31 -23.26
C GLN A 92 8.34 -24.77 -23.59
N LEU A 93 7.73 -25.32 -24.64
CA LEU A 93 7.83 -26.72 -24.98
C LEU A 93 8.86 -27.02 -26.08
N GLU A 94 9.47 -25.97 -26.67
CA GLU A 94 10.46 -26.13 -27.75
C GLU A 94 11.62 -27.01 -27.32
N GLY A 95 11.89 -28.07 -28.10
CA GLY A 95 12.96 -29.03 -27.83
C GLY A 95 12.68 -30.00 -26.69
N THR A 96 11.46 -30.02 -26.14
CA THR A 96 11.06 -31.00 -25.13
C THR A 96 10.21 -32.11 -25.74
N GLN A 97 10.13 -33.25 -25.03
CA GLN A 97 9.26 -34.39 -25.43
C GLN A 97 7.76 -34.06 -25.31
N LEU A 98 7.40 -32.93 -24.70
CA LEU A 98 6.02 -32.48 -24.49
C LEU A 98 5.50 -31.62 -25.62
N GLN A 99 6.35 -31.25 -26.57
CA GLN A 99 5.98 -30.45 -27.73
C GLN A 99 4.90 -31.14 -28.56
N GLY A 100 3.79 -30.45 -28.81
CA GLY A 100 2.64 -31.00 -29.52
C GLY A 100 1.73 -31.92 -28.68
N ILE A 101 2.09 -32.19 -27.41
CA ILE A 101 1.28 -33.01 -26.49
C ILE A 101 0.64 -32.15 -25.41
N ALA A 102 1.41 -31.22 -24.84
CA ALA A 102 0.98 -30.37 -23.73
C ALA A 102 0.78 -28.91 -24.18
N ASP A 103 0.47 -28.69 -25.43
CA ASP A 103 0.14 -27.36 -25.94
C ASP A 103 -1.14 -26.86 -25.28
N GLY A 104 -1.07 -25.70 -24.61
CA GLY A 104 -2.21 -25.14 -23.91
C GLY A 104 -1.85 -23.95 -23.04
N VAL A 105 -2.87 -23.39 -22.40
CA VAL A 105 -2.72 -22.31 -21.43
C VAL A 105 -3.06 -22.86 -20.05
N TYR A 106 -2.18 -22.64 -19.08
CA TYR A 106 -2.28 -23.19 -17.73
C TYR A 106 -2.33 -22.08 -16.70
N ASP A 107 -3.19 -22.21 -15.69
CA ASP A 107 -3.19 -21.35 -14.52
C ASP A 107 -2.08 -21.82 -13.57
N VAL A 108 -0.98 -21.07 -13.50
CA VAL A 108 0.22 -21.43 -12.76
C VAL A 108 0.47 -20.44 -11.64
N VAL A 109 0.66 -20.97 -10.43
CA VAL A 109 1.12 -20.15 -9.30
C VAL A 109 2.62 -19.93 -9.46
N LEU A 110 2.98 -18.70 -9.88
CA LEU A 110 4.37 -18.32 -10.08
C LEU A 110 5.07 -18.08 -8.75
N SER A 111 6.19 -18.76 -8.57
CA SER A 111 7.03 -18.66 -7.39
C SER A 111 8.50 -18.81 -7.77
N LYS A 112 9.42 -18.65 -6.83
CA LYS A 112 10.84 -18.83 -7.09
C LYS A 112 11.17 -20.24 -7.67
N ALA A 113 10.40 -21.26 -7.32
CA ALA A 113 10.55 -22.60 -7.91
C ALA A 113 10.22 -22.63 -9.41
N SER A 114 9.52 -21.65 -9.94
CA SER A 114 9.21 -21.54 -11.37
C SER A 114 10.42 -21.18 -12.23
N GLU A 115 11.53 -20.71 -11.64
CA GLU A 115 12.77 -20.39 -12.34
C GLU A 115 13.39 -21.60 -13.05
N ASP A 116 13.17 -22.80 -12.51
CA ASP A 116 13.72 -24.06 -13.04
C ASP A 116 12.66 -24.88 -13.81
N THR A 117 11.58 -24.25 -14.25
CA THR A 117 10.47 -24.91 -14.95
C THR A 117 10.25 -24.37 -16.36
N LEU A 118 9.31 -24.98 -17.07
CA LEU A 118 8.85 -24.54 -18.41
C LEU A 118 8.20 -23.15 -18.40
N PHE A 119 7.98 -22.54 -17.23
CA PHE A 119 7.38 -21.22 -17.01
C PHE A 119 8.39 -20.19 -16.54
N ALA A 120 9.69 -20.46 -16.65
CA ALA A 120 10.75 -19.58 -16.15
C ALA A 120 10.72 -18.18 -16.79
N GLU A 121 10.38 -18.10 -18.08
CA GLU A 121 10.30 -16.81 -18.79
C GLU A 121 9.10 -15.99 -18.31
N ASP A 122 7.93 -16.62 -18.16
CA ASP A 122 6.74 -15.96 -17.61
C ASP A 122 6.98 -15.45 -16.20
N TYR A 123 7.66 -16.25 -15.36
CA TYR A 123 8.04 -15.85 -14.00
C TYR A 123 8.96 -14.62 -14.00
N ARG A 124 10.01 -14.60 -14.83
CA ARG A 124 10.93 -13.44 -14.91
C ARG A 124 10.22 -12.19 -15.41
N LYS A 125 9.38 -12.35 -16.44
CA LYS A 125 8.60 -11.26 -17.00
C LYS A 125 7.62 -10.68 -15.98
N GLU A 126 6.88 -11.53 -15.28
CA GLU A 126 5.93 -11.10 -14.25
C GLU A 126 6.64 -10.37 -13.11
N ASN A 127 7.74 -10.91 -12.59
CA ASN A 127 8.53 -10.25 -11.55
C ASN A 127 9.05 -8.88 -12.01
N PHE A 128 9.49 -8.75 -13.24
CA PHE A 128 9.93 -7.47 -13.79
C PHE A 128 8.77 -6.47 -13.87
N LEU A 129 7.60 -6.90 -14.36
CA LEU A 129 6.42 -6.05 -14.44
C LEU A 129 5.94 -5.61 -13.05
N GLN A 130 5.90 -6.52 -12.08
CA GLN A 130 5.55 -6.18 -10.69
C GLN A 130 6.53 -5.19 -10.07
N LEU A 131 7.82 -5.34 -10.32
CA LEU A 131 8.84 -4.40 -9.85
C LEU A 131 8.59 -2.99 -10.44
N VAL A 132 8.34 -2.89 -11.75
CA VAL A 132 8.05 -1.63 -12.43
C VAL A 132 6.79 -0.98 -11.86
N ASP A 133 5.72 -1.74 -11.66
CA ASP A 133 4.46 -1.24 -11.10
C ASP A 133 4.63 -0.75 -9.66
N ASN A 134 5.40 -1.47 -8.85
CA ASN A 134 5.69 -1.05 -7.48
C ASN A 134 6.55 0.21 -7.44
N ILE A 135 7.57 0.33 -8.30
CA ILE A 135 8.37 1.56 -8.42
C ILE A 135 7.50 2.74 -8.85
N ASN A 136 6.59 2.56 -9.81
CA ASN A 136 5.65 3.60 -10.21
C ASN A 136 4.71 4.00 -9.06
N THR A 137 4.26 3.04 -8.26
CA THR A 137 3.44 3.30 -7.08
C THR A 137 4.19 4.12 -6.03
N ILE A 138 5.47 3.79 -5.78
CA ILE A 138 6.35 4.56 -4.88
C ILE A 138 6.53 5.97 -5.42
N TYR A 139 6.84 6.11 -6.71
CA TYR A 139 6.99 7.41 -7.36
C TYR A 139 5.75 8.28 -7.17
N VAL A 140 4.55 7.73 -7.39
CA VAL A 140 3.30 8.44 -7.12
C VAL A 140 3.22 8.87 -5.67
N ALA A 141 3.50 7.99 -4.70
CA ALA A 141 3.45 8.33 -3.28
C ALA A 141 4.42 9.44 -2.91
N MET A 142 5.67 9.35 -3.39
CA MET A 142 6.73 10.31 -3.08
C MET A 142 6.52 11.69 -3.71
N THR A 143 5.79 11.76 -4.81
CA THR A 143 5.50 13.03 -5.49
C THR A 143 4.24 13.74 -4.98
N ARG A 144 3.60 13.23 -3.92
CA ARG A 144 2.36 13.85 -3.37
C ARG A 144 2.62 14.94 -2.33
N ALA A 145 3.80 14.95 -1.71
CA ALA A 145 4.15 15.91 -0.68
C ALA A 145 4.68 17.20 -1.29
N ALA A 146 4.07 18.34 -0.94
CA ALA A 146 4.53 19.65 -1.38
C ALA A 146 5.57 20.26 -0.43
N LEU A 147 5.45 20.05 0.89
CA LEU A 147 6.31 20.65 1.90
C LEU A 147 7.15 19.62 2.66
N GLY A 148 6.58 18.47 3.00
CA GLY A 148 7.31 17.47 3.78
C GLY A 148 6.70 16.08 3.70
N MET A 149 7.57 15.06 3.85
CA MET A 149 7.19 13.66 3.84
C MET A 149 7.81 12.95 5.02
N HIS A 150 7.01 12.14 5.70
CA HIS A 150 7.45 11.25 6.77
C HIS A 150 7.18 9.80 6.37
N ILE A 151 8.22 8.98 6.37
CA ILE A 151 8.11 7.56 6.04
C ILE A 151 8.44 6.79 7.32
N ILE A 152 7.50 5.94 7.74
CA ILE A 152 7.66 5.07 8.92
C ILE A 152 7.77 3.64 8.41
N ALA A 153 8.86 2.98 8.76
CA ALA A 153 9.16 1.64 8.30
C ALA A 153 9.88 0.83 9.37
N LYS A 154 9.82 -0.49 9.24
CA LYS A 154 10.55 -1.41 10.09
C LYS A 154 12.03 -1.41 9.73
N THR A 155 12.89 -1.46 10.75
CA THR A 155 14.34 -1.59 10.55
C THR A 155 14.68 -2.89 9.79
N PRO A 156 15.52 -2.82 8.75
CA PRO A 156 15.95 -4.02 8.03
C PRO A 156 16.68 -5.02 8.95
N SER A 157 16.56 -6.31 8.62
CA SER A 157 17.24 -7.36 9.38
C SER A 157 18.77 -7.23 9.29
N ALA A 158 19.50 -7.68 10.33
CA ALA A 158 20.96 -7.66 10.32
C ALA A 158 21.59 -8.43 9.14
N LYS A 159 20.89 -9.44 8.60
CA LYS A 159 21.32 -10.16 7.39
C LYS A 159 21.25 -9.26 6.17
N LEU A 160 20.15 -8.50 6.02
CA LEU A 160 19.98 -7.58 4.91
C LEU A 160 20.97 -6.42 4.99
N LEU A 161 21.20 -5.86 6.19
CA LEU A 161 22.19 -4.80 6.36
C LEU A 161 23.60 -5.23 5.87
N LYS A 162 24.01 -6.44 6.21
CA LYS A 162 25.30 -6.99 5.71
C LYS A 162 25.32 -7.17 4.20
N ALA A 163 24.21 -7.56 3.58
CA ALA A 163 24.11 -7.68 2.13
C ALA A 163 24.19 -6.31 1.45
N LEU A 164 23.55 -5.30 2.04
CA LEU A 164 23.61 -3.92 1.56
C LEU A 164 25.00 -3.32 1.66
N ASP A 165 25.71 -3.57 2.74
CA ASP A 165 27.12 -3.17 2.93
C ASP A 165 28.03 -3.80 1.85
N ALA A 166 27.67 -5.00 1.39
CA ALA A 166 28.35 -5.69 0.28
C ALA A 166 27.88 -5.25 -1.13
N GLY A 167 26.89 -4.33 -1.21
CA GLY A 167 26.33 -3.85 -2.47
C GLY A 167 25.34 -4.80 -3.15
N ASP A 168 24.85 -5.82 -2.43
CA ASP A 168 23.88 -6.79 -2.96
C ASP A 168 22.46 -6.27 -2.76
N ILE A 169 21.88 -5.72 -3.83
CA ILE A 169 20.51 -5.19 -3.88
C ILE A 169 19.49 -6.23 -4.35
N SER A 170 19.90 -7.44 -4.71
CA SER A 170 19.02 -8.49 -5.25
C SER A 170 18.07 -9.09 -4.20
N GLN A 171 18.32 -8.82 -2.93
CA GLN A 171 17.56 -9.38 -1.80
C GLN A 171 16.44 -8.50 -1.27
N PHE A 172 16.16 -7.37 -1.91
CA PHE A 172 15.05 -6.51 -1.51
C PHE A 172 13.70 -7.22 -1.68
N ALA A 173 12.92 -7.23 -0.60
CA ALA A 173 11.60 -7.86 -0.57
C ALA A 173 10.46 -6.83 -0.52
N ASP A 174 10.72 -5.66 0.02
CA ASP A 174 9.74 -4.60 0.20
C ASP A 174 10.33 -3.20 -0.03
N VAL A 175 9.44 -2.23 -0.10
CA VAL A 175 9.78 -0.83 -0.38
C VAL A 175 10.61 -0.20 0.73
N SER A 176 10.40 -0.57 1.98
CA SER A 176 11.13 0.01 3.11
C SER A 176 12.62 -0.23 3.00
N GLN A 177 13.02 -1.38 2.45
CA GLN A 177 14.41 -1.77 2.26
C GLN A 177 15.10 -0.93 1.18
N ILE A 178 14.39 -0.62 0.09
CA ILE A 178 14.88 0.28 -0.95
C ILE A 178 15.05 1.69 -0.39
N LEU A 179 14.06 2.18 0.35
CA LEU A 179 14.11 3.52 0.95
C LEU A 179 15.22 3.63 1.99
N TYR A 180 15.41 2.60 2.81
CA TYR A 180 16.51 2.53 3.75
C TYR A 180 17.88 2.60 3.04
N TRP A 181 18.07 1.78 2.01
CA TRP A 181 19.31 1.79 1.21
C TRP A 181 19.57 3.15 0.58
N PHE A 182 18.55 3.74 -0.02
CA PHE A 182 18.66 5.07 -0.64
C PHE A 182 19.01 6.15 0.41
N ALA A 183 18.36 6.15 1.56
CA ALA A 183 18.62 7.10 2.63
C ALA A 183 20.05 6.92 3.19
N SER A 184 20.50 5.68 3.43
CA SER A 184 21.86 5.41 3.91
C SER A 184 22.94 5.82 2.90
N ALA A 185 22.71 5.60 1.61
CA ALA A 185 23.63 5.99 0.55
C ALA A 185 23.69 7.51 0.35
N SER A 186 22.56 8.21 0.52
CA SER A 186 22.46 9.66 0.26
C SER A 186 22.84 10.52 1.45
N CYS A 187 22.65 10.03 2.68
CA CYS A 187 22.85 10.81 3.92
C CYS A 187 24.17 10.46 4.65
N GLY A 188 25.06 9.69 4.05
CA GLY A 188 26.37 9.39 4.65
C GLY A 188 26.32 8.55 5.94
N GLY A 189 25.27 7.77 6.13
CA GLY A 189 25.17 6.82 7.25
C GLY A 189 24.53 7.35 8.52
N ASP A 190 24.18 8.62 8.62
CA ASP A 190 23.54 9.21 9.79
C ASP A 190 22.01 9.33 9.58
N ILE A 191 21.34 8.17 9.56
CA ILE A 191 19.87 8.11 9.46
C ILE A 191 19.20 8.32 10.80
N LEU A 192 19.94 8.21 11.89
CA LEU A 192 19.45 8.32 13.26
C LEU A 192 19.74 9.71 13.84
N GLY A 193 18.76 10.61 13.71
CA GLY A 193 18.53 11.59 14.74
C GLY A 193 19.20 12.95 14.66
N ASN A 194 19.54 13.50 13.50
CA ASN A 194 19.79 14.92 13.41
C ASN A 194 18.67 15.62 12.64
N GLU A 195 17.90 16.42 13.37
CA GLU A 195 16.94 17.39 12.85
C GLU A 195 17.67 18.56 12.14
N GLU A 196 18.53 18.28 11.18
CA GLU A 196 18.92 19.31 10.25
C GLU A 196 17.91 19.35 9.11
N LEU A 197 17.03 20.33 9.22
CA LEU A 197 16.08 20.72 8.20
C LEU A 197 16.80 20.97 6.87
N LEU A 198 16.73 20.02 5.97
CA LEU A 198 17.10 20.25 4.58
C LEU A 198 15.92 20.99 3.91
N PRO A 199 16.04 22.28 3.61
CA PRO A 199 15.04 22.97 2.82
C PRO A 199 15.20 22.58 1.34
N PRO A 200 14.10 22.40 0.56
CA PRO A 200 12.68 22.46 0.90
C PRO A 200 12.01 21.09 1.14
N PHE A 201 12.75 19.99 1.21
CA PHE A 201 12.25 18.65 1.43
C PHE A 201 12.95 18.01 2.61
N SER A 202 12.23 17.80 3.70
CA SER A 202 12.69 16.93 4.77
C SER A 202 12.08 15.54 4.59
N VAL A 203 12.92 14.54 4.38
CA VAL A 203 12.51 13.14 4.44
C VAL A 203 12.94 12.61 5.80
N THR A 204 11.98 12.41 6.72
CA THR A 204 12.25 11.78 8.00
C THR A 204 11.92 10.31 7.87
N VAL A 205 12.93 9.45 7.92
CA VAL A 205 12.74 8.00 7.99
C VAL A 205 12.83 7.60 9.46
N THR A 206 11.70 7.28 10.08
CA THR A 206 11.67 6.75 11.44
C THR A 206 11.64 5.23 11.36
N LEU A 207 12.69 4.58 11.86
CA LEU A 207 12.78 3.14 11.97
C LEU A 207 12.33 2.72 13.37
N THR A 208 11.38 1.79 13.44
CA THR A 208 10.95 1.21 14.71
C THR A 208 11.70 -0.10 14.94
N GLU A 209 12.36 -0.22 16.09
CA GLU A 209 12.94 -1.50 16.53
C GLU A 209 11.81 -2.47 16.93
N ASP A 210 11.94 -3.73 16.54
CA ASP A 210 11.09 -4.82 17.04
C ASP A 210 11.35 -4.98 18.54
N GLY A 211 10.40 -4.62 19.38
CA GLY A 211 10.55 -4.88 20.80
C GLY A 211 9.69 -4.08 21.78
N ALA A 212 8.86 -3.18 21.33
CA ALA A 212 7.89 -2.55 22.21
C ALA A 212 6.54 -3.26 22.09
N GLU A 213 6.35 -4.28 22.93
CA GLU A 213 5.00 -4.76 23.29
C GLU A 213 4.16 -3.58 23.78
N ARG A 214 3.03 -3.37 23.10
CA ARG A 214 1.83 -2.79 23.71
C ARG A 214 0.60 -3.44 23.14
#